data_28c1858f2c3a6402d1390c88f3b4fa3c
#
_entry.id   28c1858f2c3a6402d1390c88f3b4fa3c
#
_cell.length_a   1.000
_cell.length_b   1.000
_cell.length_c   1.000
_cell.angle_alpha   90.00
_cell.angle_beta   90.00
_cell.angle_gamma   90.00
#
_symmetry.space_group_name_H-M   'P 1'
#
loop_
_entity.id
_entity.type
_entity.pdbx_description
1 polymer ?
#
loop_
_entity_poly.entity_id
_entity_poly.type
_entity_poly.pdbx_seq_one_letter_code
_entity_poly.pdbx_strand_id
1 'polypeptide(L)'
;LRSTDFCGFSAMTLHINATVERWPVNGHFTIARGAKTFVDLIVVAVSDGTHIGKGEGTAIYYRGETAEECLRQIARVTDAIAAQDVSKARALLQSQLPPGAARNALDCALWDLEAKQTGQPLWQLIGMISPPTPLETAFTISLGTPDAMHADARAAAESGYGILKLKLNGDADRDRVAAVRAGAPKARIIVDANESWGAIDIAAEAEILKALALR
;
A
#
# COMPACT_ATOMS: atom_id res chain seq x y z
N LEU A 1 -11.46 44.85 -40.21
CA LEU A 1 -12.06 44.11 -39.10
C LEU A 1 -11.84 42.63 -39.37
N ARG A 2 -10.79 42.05 -38.82
CA ARG A 2 -10.56 40.60 -38.83
C ARG A 2 -11.00 40.07 -37.47
N SER A 3 -12.03 39.23 -37.52
CA SER A 3 -12.47 38.40 -36.38
C SER A 3 -11.32 37.48 -36.01
N THR A 4 -10.82 37.62 -34.78
CA THR A 4 -9.94 36.62 -34.13
C THR A 4 -10.84 35.57 -33.55
N ASP A 5 -10.95 34.45 -34.24
CA ASP A 5 -11.54 33.23 -33.70
C ASP A 5 -10.72 32.80 -32.46
N PHE A 6 -11.28 33.05 -31.29
CA PHE A 6 -10.84 32.43 -30.06
C PHE A 6 -11.18 30.94 -30.17
N CYS A 7 -10.19 30.14 -30.52
CA CYS A 7 -10.26 28.69 -30.40
C CYS A 7 -10.50 28.37 -28.93
N GLY A 8 -11.75 28.11 -28.56
CA GLY A 8 -12.15 27.72 -27.22
C GLY A 8 -11.47 26.40 -26.90
N PHE A 9 -10.45 26.43 -26.07
CA PHE A 9 -10.01 25.24 -25.35
C PHE A 9 -11.19 24.77 -24.51
N SER A 10 -11.89 23.75 -24.99
CA SER A 10 -12.80 22.97 -24.13
C SER A 10 -11.95 22.46 -22.97
N ALA A 11 -12.20 22.96 -21.77
CA ALA A 11 -11.55 22.45 -20.58
C ALA A 11 -11.83 20.94 -20.55
N MET A 12 -10.80 20.11 -20.64
CA MET A 12 -10.94 18.67 -20.58
C MET A 12 -11.41 18.33 -19.16
N THR A 13 -12.67 17.94 -19.06
CA THR A 13 -13.25 17.53 -17.77
C THR A 13 -12.78 16.12 -17.46
N LEU A 14 -12.18 15.92 -16.30
CA LEU A 14 -11.80 14.58 -15.84
C LEU A 14 -13.07 13.80 -15.43
N HIS A 15 -13.10 12.53 -15.77
CA HIS A 15 -14.14 11.60 -15.32
C HIS A 15 -13.60 10.75 -14.19
N ILE A 16 -14.19 10.84 -13.00
CA ILE A 16 -13.76 10.15 -11.79
C ILE A 16 -14.80 9.09 -11.43
N ASN A 17 -14.36 7.84 -11.34
CA ASN A 17 -15.16 6.73 -10.85
C ASN A 17 -14.47 6.08 -9.65
N ALA A 18 -15.21 5.86 -8.57
CA ALA A 18 -14.71 5.22 -7.37
C ALA A 18 -15.64 4.08 -6.95
N THR A 19 -15.07 2.91 -6.71
CA THR A 19 -15.80 1.69 -6.34
C THR A 19 -15.11 0.99 -5.18
N VAL A 20 -15.86 0.11 -4.50
CA VAL A 20 -15.26 -0.86 -3.58
C VAL A 20 -15.13 -2.19 -4.29
N GLU A 21 -13.93 -2.73 -4.30
CA GLU A 21 -13.64 -4.06 -4.82
C GLU A 21 -13.21 -4.98 -3.70
N ARG A 22 -13.76 -6.18 -3.64
CA ARG A 22 -13.37 -7.21 -2.69
C ARG A 22 -12.38 -8.18 -3.33
N TRP A 23 -11.18 -8.23 -2.78
CA TRP A 23 -10.12 -9.09 -3.30
C TRP A 23 -9.79 -10.19 -2.31
N PRO A 24 -9.74 -11.46 -2.75
CA PRO A 24 -9.33 -12.57 -1.89
C PRO A 24 -7.82 -12.47 -1.58
N VAL A 25 -7.46 -12.83 -0.35
CA VAL A 25 -6.07 -13.06 0.03
C VAL A 25 -5.72 -14.50 -0.30
N ASN A 26 -4.55 -14.75 -0.87
CA ASN A 26 -4.08 -16.12 -1.12
C ASN A 26 -3.85 -16.84 0.23
N GLY A 27 -4.75 -17.76 0.57
CA GLY A 27 -4.82 -18.37 1.89
C GLY A 27 -5.45 -17.40 2.92
N HIS A 28 -4.71 -17.06 3.97
CA HIS A 28 -5.12 -16.09 4.98
C HIS A 28 -3.91 -15.29 5.48
N PHE A 29 -4.14 -14.05 5.83
CA PHE A 29 -3.13 -13.20 6.43
C PHE A 29 -3.45 -13.00 7.91
N THR A 30 -2.60 -13.55 8.80
CA THR A 30 -2.81 -13.54 10.25
C THR A 30 -1.79 -12.65 10.95
N ILE A 31 -2.29 -11.80 11.84
CA ILE A 31 -1.52 -10.96 12.76
C ILE A 31 -2.05 -11.14 14.18
N ALA A 32 -1.41 -10.55 15.18
CA ALA A 32 -1.86 -10.61 16.57
C ALA A 32 -3.33 -10.18 16.79
N ARG A 33 -3.87 -9.30 15.93
CA ARG A 33 -5.24 -8.76 16.01
C ARG A 33 -6.28 -9.54 15.20
N GLY A 34 -5.92 -10.61 14.52
CA GLY A 34 -6.85 -11.46 13.75
C GLY A 34 -6.34 -11.87 12.38
N ALA A 35 -7.19 -12.58 11.65
CA ALA A 35 -6.91 -13.09 10.32
C ALA A 35 -7.83 -12.46 9.28
N LYS A 36 -7.32 -12.29 8.06
CA LYS A 36 -8.09 -11.82 6.90
C LYS A 36 -7.95 -12.82 5.76
N THR A 37 -9.07 -13.13 5.11
CA THR A 37 -9.15 -13.94 3.89
C THR A 37 -9.49 -13.10 2.66
N PHE A 38 -9.86 -11.84 2.87
CA PHE A 38 -10.13 -10.85 1.83
C PHE A 38 -9.79 -9.44 2.32
N VAL A 39 -9.65 -8.51 1.39
CA VAL A 39 -9.57 -7.07 1.66
C VAL A 39 -10.57 -6.33 0.78
N ASP A 40 -11.21 -5.31 1.33
CA ASP A 40 -12.02 -4.37 0.57
C ASP A 40 -11.15 -3.16 0.23
N LEU A 41 -11.01 -2.90 -1.07
CA LEU A 41 -10.20 -1.83 -1.63
C LEU A 41 -11.10 -0.73 -2.19
N ILE A 42 -10.76 0.51 -1.91
CA ILE A 42 -11.30 1.65 -2.63
C ILE A 42 -10.49 1.79 -3.92
N VAL A 43 -11.10 1.47 -5.06
CA VAL A 43 -10.47 1.59 -6.37
C VAL A 43 -11.01 2.83 -7.08
N VAL A 44 -10.09 3.67 -7.53
CA VAL A 44 -10.41 4.91 -8.26
C VAL A 44 -9.84 4.85 -9.66
N ALA A 45 -10.68 5.19 -10.64
CA ALA A 45 -10.28 5.43 -12.02
C ALA A 45 -10.55 6.90 -12.39
N VAL A 46 -9.56 7.59 -12.93
CA VAL A 46 -9.67 8.95 -13.46
C VAL A 46 -9.34 8.93 -14.93
N SER A 47 -10.24 9.44 -15.77
CA SER A 47 -10.07 9.47 -17.22
C SER A 47 -10.15 10.88 -17.77
N ASP A 48 -9.32 11.18 -18.77
CA ASP A 48 -9.41 12.39 -19.62
C ASP A 48 -10.12 12.13 -20.95
N GLY A 49 -10.69 10.93 -21.13
CA GLY A 49 -11.29 10.48 -22.39
C GLY A 49 -10.33 9.70 -23.29
N THR A 50 -9.02 9.83 -23.10
CA THR A 50 -7.97 9.11 -23.86
C THR A 50 -7.19 8.12 -22.98
N HIS A 51 -6.82 8.55 -21.79
CA HIS A 51 -6.06 7.78 -20.82
C HIS A 51 -6.90 7.51 -19.57
N ILE A 52 -6.55 6.46 -18.85
CA ILE A 52 -7.17 6.13 -17.58
C ILE A 52 -6.05 5.92 -16.55
N GLY A 53 -6.03 6.78 -15.55
CA GLY A 53 -5.22 6.61 -14.34
C GLY A 53 -5.97 5.79 -13.30
N LYS A 54 -5.26 4.90 -12.60
CA LYS A 54 -5.81 4.04 -11.54
C LYS A 54 -5.08 4.24 -10.24
N GLY A 55 -5.82 4.20 -9.14
CA GLY A 55 -5.28 4.23 -7.79
C GLY A 55 -6.15 3.44 -6.83
N GLU A 56 -5.57 3.03 -5.71
CA GLU A 56 -6.29 2.28 -4.70
C GLU A 56 -5.97 2.77 -3.29
N GLY A 57 -6.84 2.43 -2.34
CA GLY A 57 -6.65 2.67 -0.92
C GLY A 57 -7.36 1.62 -0.09
N THR A 58 -6.77 1.28 1.05
CA THR A 58 -7.39 0.40 2.03
C THR A 58 -7.80 1.21 3.24
N ALA A 59 -9.08 1.20 3.59
CA ALA A 59 -9.60 1.88 4.78
C ALA A 59 -8.91 1.38 6.05
N ILE A 60 -8.39 2.31 6.85
CA ILE A 60 -7.65 1.98 8.08
C ILE A 60 -8.63 1.94 9.25
N TYR A 61 -9.12 0.74 9.57
CA TYR A 61 -10.15 0.52 10.58
C TYR A 61 -9.82 1.07 11.97
N TYR A 62 -8.56 1.02 12.39
CA TYR A 62 -8.15 1.55 13.70
C TYR A 62 -8.03 3.08 13.73
N ARG A 63 -8.22 3.75 12.59
CA ARG A 63 -8.42 5.20 12.47
C ARG A 63 -9.90 5.57 12.25
N GLY A 64 -10.81 4.58 12.30
CA GLY A 64 -12.23 4.78 12.08
C GLY A 64 -12.61 4.96 10.61
N GLU A 65 -11.72 4.65 9.66
CA GLU A 65 -12.06 4.69 8.23
C GLU A 65 -12.91 3.47 7.85
N THR A 66 -13.92 3.69 7.02
CA THR A 66 -14.68 2.64 6.32
C THR A 66 -14.64 2.89 4.81
N ALA A 67 -14.84 1.83 4.03
CA ALA A 67 -14.85 1.94 2.57
C ALA A 67 -15.96 2.89 2.09
N GLU A 68 -17.14 2.82 2.70
CA GLU A 68 -18.28 3.68 2.39
C GLU A 68 -18.01 5.16 2.69
N GLU A 69 -17.32 5.46 3.81
CA GLU A 69 -16.96 6.85 4.12
C GLU A 69 -15.90 7.36 3.15
N CYS A 70 -14.94 6.52 2.77
CA CYS A 70 -13.95 6.88 1.74
C CYS A 70 -14.61 7.21 0.40
N LEU A 71 -15.61 6.43 -0.05
CA LEU A 71 -16.37 6.76 -1.26
C LEU A 71 -17.14 8.09 -1.11
N ARG A 72 -17.76 8.35 0.05
CA ARG A 72 -18.43 9.63 0.30
C ARG A 72 -17.45 10.82 0.26
N GLN A 73 -16.25 10.66 0.81
CA GLN A 73 -15.21 11.69 0.77
C GLN A 73 -14.77 11.98 -0.66
N ILE A 74 -14.55 10.98 -1.49
CA ILE A 74 -14.21 11.14 -2.90
C ILE A 74 -15.36 11.85 -3.64
N ALA A 75 -16.61 11.40 -3.44
CA ALA A 75 -17.77 11.99 -4.08
C ALA A 75 -17.93 13.50 -3.79
N ARG A 76 -17.63 13.94 -2.55
CA ARG A 76 -17.71 15.38 -2.17
C ARG A 76 -16.75 16.28 -2.94
N VAL A 77 -15.62 15.74 -3.41
CA VAL A 77 -14.58 16.53 -4.09
C VAL A 77 -14.55 16.30 -5.60
N THR A 78 -15.32 15.33 -6.11
CA THR A 78 -15.29 14.89 -7.50
C THR A 78 -15.46 16.06 -8.48
N ASP A 79 -16.50 16.89 -8.31
CA ASP A 79 -16.78 17.99 -9.25
C ASP A 79 -15.66 19.04 -9.28
N ALA A 80 -15.15 19.39 -8.08
CA ALA A 80 -14.08 20.38 -7.96
C ALA A 80 -12.76 19.87 -8.60
N ILE A 81 -12.43 18.60 -8.41
CA ILE A 81 -11.25 17.95 -8.97
C ILE A 81 -11.41 17.75 -10.48
N ALA A 82 -12.58 17.30 -10.92
CA ALA A 82 -12.88 17.03 -12.33
C ALA A 82 -12.80 18.28 -13.23
N ALA A 83 -13.04 19.45 -12.67
CA ALA A 83 -12.96 20.74 -13.39
C ALA A 83 -11.51 21.24 -13.61
N GLN A 84 -10.50 20.53 -13.12
CA GLN A 84 -9.10 20.95 -13.21
C GLN A 84 -8.31 20.14 -14.24
N ASP A 85 -7.18 20.68 -14.71
CA ASP A 85 -6.13 19.84 -15.30
C ASP A 85 -5.52 18.93 -14.20
N VAL A 86 -4.89 17.83 -14.60
CA VAL A 86 -4.45 16.78 -13.68
C VAL A 86 -3.47 17.28 -12.62
N SER A 87 -2.57 18.20 -12.96
CA SER A 87 -1.59 18.76 -12.01
C SER A 87 -2.26 19.65 -10.97
N LYS A 88 -3.19 20.52 -11.39
CA LYS A 88 -3.99 21.34 -10.47
C LYS A 88 -4.94 20.48 -9.64
N ALA A 89 -5.53 19.45 -10.23
CA ALA A 89 -6.37 18.48 -9.54
C ALA A 89 -5.62 17.84 -8.35
N ARG A 90 -4.36 17.43 -8.54
CA ARG A 90 -3.52 16.88 -7.46
C ARG A 90 -3.25 17.92 -6.37
N ALA A 91 -2.90 19.14 -6.75
CA ALA A 91 -2.64 20.21 -5.78
C ALA A 91 -3.90 20.55 -4.97
N LEU A 92 -5.05 20.65 -5.64
CA LEU A 92 -6.34 20.94 -5.00
C LEU A 92 -6.73 19.80 -4.03
N LEU A 93 -6.57 18.55 -4.43
CA LEU A 93 -6.89 17.37 -3.62
C LEU A 93 -6.23 17.41 -2.24
N GLN A 94 -4.97 17.85 -2.15
CA GLN A 94 -4.23 17.93 -0.89
C GLN A 94 -4.90 18.88 0.13
N SER A 95 -5.61 19.89 -0.33
CA SER A 95 -6.35 20.83 0.52
C SER A 95 -7.79 20.40 0.79
N GLN A 96 -8.38 19.56 -0.07
CA GLN A 96 -9.79 19.18 0.00
C GLN A 96 -10.04 17.93 0.85
N LEU A 97 -9.10 17.00 0.90
CA LEU A 97 -9.21 15.77 1.69
C LEU A 97 -8.06 15.65 2.71
N PRO A 98 -8.37 15.21 3.94
CA PRO A 98 -7.34 14.86 4.91
C PRO A 98 -6.53 13.64 4.45
N PRO A 99 -5.32 13.42 5.00
CA PRO A 99 -4.58 12.17 4.79
C PRO A 99 -5.43 10.96 5.18
N GLY A 100 -5.53 9.98 4.28
CA GLY A 100 -6.31 8.76 4.49
C GLY A 100 -6.50 7.98 3.20
N ALA A 101 -7.25 6.88 3.26
CA ALA A 101 -7.43 5.96 2.13
C ALA A 101 -8.10 6.63 0.93
N ALA A 102 -9.10 7.50 1.16
CA ALA A 102 -9.80 8.22 0.09
C ALA A 102 -8.84 9.11 -0.70
N ARG A 103 -8.05 9.95 0.01
CA ARG A 103 -7.07 10.83 -0.64
C ARG A 103 -6.00 10.03 -1.35
N ASN A 104 -5.47 8.97 -0.73
CA ASN A 104 -4.46 8.12 -1.34
C ASN A 104 -4.94 7.50 -2.66
N ALA A 105 -6.14 6.92 -2.68
CA ALA A 105 -6.68 6.29 -3.88
C ALA A 105 -6.83 7.28 -5.04
N LEU A 106 -7.40 8.47 -4.77
CA LEU A 106 -7.59 9.49 -5.80
C LEU A 106 -6.27 10.14 -6.25
N ASP A 107 -5.34 10.40 -5.32
CA ASP A 107 -4.02 10.97 -5.62
C ASP A 107 -3.19 10.03 -6.51
N CYS A 108 -3.15 8.74 -6.17
CA CYS A 108 -2.47 7.73 -6.99
C CYS A 108 -3.08 7.65 -8.41
N ALA A 109 -4.41 7.72 -8.54
CA ALA A 109 -5.07 7.72 -9.85
C ALA A 109 -4.71 8.96 -10.69
N LEU A 110 -4.63 10.14 -10.07
CA LEU A 110 -4.21 11.36 -10.76
C LEU A 110 -2.74 11.31 -11.18
N TRP A 111 -1.85 10.79 -10.35
CA TRP A 111 -0.44 10.58 -10.72
C TRP A 111 -0.27 9.59 -11.87
N ASP A 112 -1.01 8.49 -11.86
CA ASP A 112 -0.98 7.49 -12.92
C ASP A 112 -1.53 8.05 -14.25
N LEU A 113 -2.59 8.89 -14.16
CA LEU A 113 -3.12 9.59 -15.34
C LEU A 113 -2.08 10.54 -15.93
N GLU A 114 -1.44 11.38 -15.11
CA GLU A 114 -0.44 12.35 -15.60
C GLU A 114 0.77 11.65 -16.21
N ALA A 115 1.22 10.54 -15.62
CA ALA A 115 2.29 9.72 -16.19
C ALA A 115 1.93 9.19 -17.58
N LYS A 116 0.69 8.76 -17.78
CA LYS A 116 0.18 8.28 -19.06
C LYS A 116 -0.01 9.41 -20.08
N GLN A 117 -0.53 10.58 -19.67
CA GLN A 117 -0.68 11.75 -20.51
C GLN A 117 0.66 12.26 -21.04
N THR A 118 1.67 12.28 -20.20
CA THR A 118 3.00 12.81 -20.53
C THR A 118 3.92 11.78 -21.18
N GLY A 119 3.58 10.49 -21.09
CA GLY A 119 4.46 9.39 -21.51
C GLY A 119 5.71 9.26 -20.62
N GLN A 120 5.74 9.93 -19.47
CA GLN A 120 6.88 9.90 -18.54
C GLN A 120 6.62 8.93 -17.38
N PRO A 121 7.61 8.15 -16.95
CA PRO A 121 7.46 7.33 -15.77
C PRO A 121 7.34 8.21 -14.52
N LEU A 122 6.58 7.73 -13.53
CA LEU A 122 6.27 8.50 -12.32
C LEU A 122 7.51 9.05 -11.61
N TRP A 123 8.61 8.28 -11.57
CA TRP A 123 9.84 8.73 -10.91
C TRP A 123 10.42 10.02 -11.53
N GLN A 124 10.23 10.25 -12.83
CA GLN A 124 10.62 11.51 -13.49
C GLN A 124 9.68 12.64 -13.09
N LEU A 125 8.36 12.39 -13.08
CA LEU A 125 7.38 13.41 -12.68
C LEU A 125 7.57 13.92 -11.26
N ILE A 126 8.01 13.07 -10.34
CA ILE A 126 8.33 13.46 -8.96
C ILE A 126 9.73 14.08 -8.81
N GLY A 127 10.45 14.31 -9.92
CA GLY A 127 11.72 15.03 -9.92
C GLY A 127 12.97 14.19 -9.68
N MET A 128 12.89 12.86 -9.75
CA MET A 128 14.11 12.02 -9.69
C MET A 128 14.93 12.19 -10.97
N ILE A 129 16.23 12.34 -10.83
CA ILE A 129 17.17 12.55 -11.96
C ILE A 129 17.64 11.24 -12.62
N SER A 130 17.41 10.11 -11.95
CA SER A 130 17.75 8.78 -12.48
C SER A 130 16.68 7.76 -12.12
N PRO A 131 16.53 6.67 -12.88
CA PRO A 131 15.64 5.58 -12.51
C PRO A 131 15.96 5.05 -11.11
N PRO A 132 14.94 4.67 -10.32
CA PRO A 132 15.17 4.06 -9.02
C PRO A 132 15.94 2.74 -9.18
N THR A 133 16.91 2.50 -8.31
CA THR A 133 17.58 1.21 -8.24
C THR A 133 16.64 0.15 -7.69
N PRO A 134 16.73 -1.11 -8.12
CA PRO A 134 15.96 -2.20 -7.53
C PRO A 134 16.19 -2.29 -6.03
N LEU A 135 15.09 -2.40 -5.27
CA LEU A 135 15.11 -2.60 -3.83
C LEU A 135 14.68 -4.04 -3.52
N GLU A 136 15.39 -4.65 -2.57
CA GLU A 136 15.01 -5.97 -2.07
C GLU A 136 13.73 -5.86 -1.25
N THR A 137 12.69 -6.63 -1.62
CA THR A 137 11.41 -6.62 -0.88
C THR A 137 11.40 -7.68 0.21
N ALA A 138 10.72 -7.37 1.33
CA ALA A 138 10.48 -8.34 2.39
C ALA A 138 9.23 -9.17 2.08
N PHE A 139 9.32 -10.50 2.27
CA PHE A 139 8.14 -11.38 2.29
C PHE A 139 7.63 -11.53 3.70
N THR A 140 6.32 -11.34 3.91
CA THR A 140 5.72 -11.46 5.24
C THR A 140 5.30 -12.90 5.52
N ILE A 141 5.87 -13.49 6.56
CA ILE A 141 5.42 -14.75 7.14
C ILE A 141 4.29 -14.45 8.12
N SER A 142 3.10 -14.96 7.83
CA SER A 142 1.92 -14.83 8.70
C SER A 142 2.15 -15.48 10.05
N LEU A 143 1.45 -14.97 11.07
CA LEU A 143 1.44 -15.59 12.39
C LEU A 143 0.86 -17.01 12.31
N GLY A 144 1.61 -18.00 12.80
CA GLY A 144 1.25 -19.40 12.78
C GLY A 144 1.97 -20.19 13.87
N THR A 145 1.86 -21.52 13.84
CA THR A 145 2.70 -22.39 14.64
C THR A 145 4.16 -22.31 14.19
N PRO A 146 5.16 -22.62 15.03
CA PRO A 146 6.56 -22.67 14.60
C PRO A 146 6.78 -23.53 13.36
N ASP A 147 6.16 -24.71 13.28
CA ASP A 147 6.30 -25.63 12.14
C ASP A 147 5.71 -25.04 10.84
N ALA A 148 4.55 -24.39 10.92
CA ALA A 148 3.95 -23.72 9.76
C ALA A 148 4.83 -22.57 9.27
N MET A 149 5.33 -21.73 10.19
CA MET A 149 6.21 -20.62 9.86
C MET A 149 7.58 -21.09 9.33
N HIS A 150 8.08 -22.24 9.79
CA HIS A 150 9.27 -22.89 9.20
C HIS A 150 9.02 -23.25 7.73
N ALA A 151 7.89 -23.90 7.44
CA ALA A 151 7.55 -24.33 6.07
C ALA A 151 7.38 -23.12 5.14
N ASP A 152 6.67 -22.07 5.61
CA ASP A 152 6.46 -20.83 4.85
C ASP A 152 7.79 -20.10 4.60
N ALA A 153 8.68 -20.05 5.59
CA ALA A 153 9.99 -19.43 5.45
C ALA A 153 10.86 -20.16 4.41
N ARG A 154 10.83 -21.50 4.43
CA ARG A 154 11.53 -22.31 3.42
C ARG A 154 11.00 -22.03 2.03
N ALA A 155 9.68 -22.06 1.84
CA ALA A 155 9.04 -21.80 0.55
C ALA A 155 9.35 -20.38 0.03
N ALA A 156 9.33 -19.37 0.90
CA ALA A 156 9.69 -18.01 0.55
C ALA A 156 11.17 -17.90 0.13
N ALA A 157 12.09 -18.53 0.87
CA ALA A 157 13.51 -18.53 0.54
C ALA A 157 13.79 -19.27 -0.79
N GLU A 158 13.14 -20.39 -1.04
CA GLU A 158 13.19 -21.12 -2.31
C GLU A 158 12.64 -20.29 -3.49
N SER A 159 11.70 -19.38 -3.21
CA SER A 159 11.16 -18.42 -4.19
C SER A 159 12.05 -17.19 -4.38
N GLY A 160 13.20 -17.12 -3.70
CA GLY A 160 14.20 -16.05 -3.87
C GLY A 160 14.06 -14.85 -2.94
N TYR A 161 13.18 -14.89 -1.94
CA TYR A 161 13.09 -13.80 -0.96
C TYR A 161 14.24 -13.84 0.04
N GLY A 162 15.06 -12.79 0.03
CA GLY A 162 16.21 -12.64 0.94
C GLY A 162 15.87 -11.98 2.27
N ILE A 163 14.69 -11.36 2.40
CA ILE A 163 14.20 -10.72 3.62
C ILE A 163 12.85 -11.32 4.01
N LEU A 164 12.74 -11.79 5.26
CA LEU A 164 11.51 -12.32 5.81
C LEU A 164 11.04 -11.44 6.97
N LYS A 165 9.79 -10.96 6.90
CA LYS A 165 9.13 -10.21 7.98
C LYS A 165 8.17 -11.13 8.71
N LEU A 166 8.45 -11.41 9.98
CA LEU A 166 7.67 -12.32 10.82
C LEU A 166 6.61 -11.56 11.60
N LYS A 167 5.39 -12.07 11.61
CA LYS A 167 4.34 -11.62 12.52
C LYS A 167 4.43 -12.37 13.83
N LEU A 168 4.49 -11.63 14.95
CA LEU A 168 4.60 -12.12 16.29
C LEU A 168 3.41 -11.65 17.15
N ASN A 169 3.18 -12.27 18.33
CA ASN A 169 2.05 -11.94 19.19
C ASN A 169 2.35 -11.96 20.70
N GLY A 170 3.61 -12.10 21.08
CA GLY A 170 4.04 -12.18 22.49
C GLY A 170 4.03 -13.59 23.08
N ASP A 171 3.48 -14.57 22.37
CA ASP A 171 3.46 -15.99 22.81
C ASP A 171 4.28 -16.84 21.84
N ALA A 172 5.16 -17.70 22.37
CA ALA A 172 6.05 -18.58 21.61
C ALA A 172 6.88 -17.88 20.52
N ASP A 173 7.12 -16.58 20.64
CA ASP A 173 7.80 -15.77 19.62
C ASP A 173 9.24 -16.24 19.37
N ARG A 174 9.92 -16.69 20.42
CA ARG A 174 11.29 -17.24 20.35
C ARG A 174 11.33 -18.52 19.50
N ASP A 175 10.37 -19.42 19.72
CA ASP A 175 10.27 -20.67 18.96
C ASP A 175 9.95 -20.39 17.49
N ARG A 176 9.09 -19.41 17.22
CA ARG A 176 8.77 -18.96 15.86
C ARG A 176 9.99 -18.42 15.13
N VAL A 177 10.76 -17.52 15.77
CA VAL A 177 11.98 -16.96 15.18
C VAL A 177 13.01 -18.05 14.91
N ALA A 178 13.21 -18.97 15.85
CA ALA A 178 14.12 -20.11 15.68
C ALA A 178 13.68 -21.03 14.53
N ALA A 179 12.39 -21.33 14.43
CA ALA A 179 11.82 -22.15 13.35
C ALA A 179 11.99 -21.50 11.98
N VAL A 180 11.73 -20.19 11.87
CA VAL A 180 11.93 -19.43 10.63
C VAL A 180 13.40 -19.39 10.23
N ARG A 181 14.32 -19.18 11.21
CA ARG A 181 15.76 -19.24 10.93
C ARG A 181 16.18 -20.61 10.40
N ALA A 182 15.66 -21.70 10.99
CA ALA A 182 15.93 -23.06 10.50
C ALA A 182 15.38 -23.31 9.08
N GLY A 183 14.20 -22.76 8.76
CA GLY A 183 13.59 -22.86 7.42
C GLY A 183 14.31 -22.02 6.36
N ALA A 184 14.85 -20.87 6.73
CA ALA A 184 15.53 -19.93 5.84
C ALA A 184 16.87 -19.45 6.42
N PRO A 185 17.92 -20.31 6.43
CA PRO A 185 19.18 -20.03 7.14
C PRO A 185 19.93 -18.78 6.67
N LYS A 186 19.73 -18.35 5.43
CA LYS A 186 20.44 -17.23 4.81
C LYS A 186 19.61 -15.93 4.77
N ALA A 187 18.30 -15.98 5.06
CA ALA A 187 17.45 -14.82 4.97
C ALA A 187 17.75 -13.81 6.10
N ARG A 188 17.62 -12.53 5.81
CA ARG A 188 17.51 -11.49 6.84
C ARG A 188 16.14 -11.56 7.48
N ILE A 189 16.08 -11.51 8.79
CA ILE A 189 14.83 -11.59 9.54
C ILE A 189 14.52 -10.24 10.17
N ILE A 190 13.31 -9.75 9.98
CA ILE A 190 12.71 -8.64 10.72
C ILE A 190 11.43 -9.12 11.39
N VAL A 191 11.12 -8.59 12.56
CA VAL A 191 9.94 -8.98 13.36
C VAL A 191 8.98 -7.82 13.52
N ASP A 192 7.69 -8.14 13.58
CA ASP A 192 6.61 -7.18 13.78
C ASP A 192 5.60 -7.78 14.76
N ALA A 193 5.63 -7.31 15.99
CA ALA A 193 4.74 -7.77 17.04
C ALA A 193 3.31 -7.21 16.95
N ASN A 194 3.05 -6.26 16.05
CA ASN A 194 1.73 -5.64 15.87
C ASN A 194 1.09 -5.17 17.18
N GLU A 195 1.87 -4.48 18.03
CA GLU A 195 1.46 -3.93 19.33
C GLU A 195 1.10 -4.98 20.39
N SER A 196 1.47 -6.26 20.17
CA SER A 196 1.20 -7.33 21.15
C SER A 196 2.17 -7.38 22.34
N TRP A 197 3.31 -6.70 22.24
CA TRP A 197 4.32 -6.65 23.28
C TRP A 197 4.03 -5.53 24.30
N GLY A 198 2.96 -5.68 25.09
CA GLY A 198 2.51 -4.62 25.99
C GLY A 198 3.37 -4.44 27.25
N ALA A 199 3.61 -5.52 27.99
CA ALA A 199 4.22 -5.48 29.33
C ALA A 199 5.60 -6.14 29.41
N ILE A 200 6.27 -6.38 28.28
CA ILE A 200 7.60 -7.00 28.26
C ILE A 200 8.70 -5.94 28.20
N ASP A 201 9.88 -6.31 28.65
CA ASP A 201 11.10 -5.53 28.36
C ASP A 201 11.47 -5.70 26.89
N ILE A 202 11.06 -4.73 26.07
CA ILE A 202 11.24 -4.75 24.61
C ILE A 202 12.74 -4.85 24.26
N ALA A 203 13.62 -4.18 25.01
CA ALA A 203 15.06 -4.21 24.72
C ALA A 203 15.65 -5.59 25.00
N ALA A 204 15.30 -6.21 26.13
CA ALA A 204 15.76 -7.56 26.47
C ALA A 204 15.23 -8.60 25.48
N GLU A 205 13.94 -8.54 25.11
CA GLU A 205 13.36 -9.46 24.15
C GLU A 205 13.95 -9.30 22.74
N ALA A 206 14.21 -8.06 22.31
CA ALA A 206 14.86 -7.79 21.03
C ALA A 206 16.26 -8.41 20.93
N GLU A 207 17.07 -8.35 22.00
CA GLU A 207 18.39 -8.99 22.01
C GLU A 207 18.32 -10.52 21.97
N ILE A 208 17.33 -11.12 22.64
CA ILE A 208 17.11 -12.57 22.56
C ILE A 208 16.72 -13.00 21.16
N LEU A 209 15.75 -12.32 20.55
CA LEU A 209 15.30 -12.61 19.18
C LEU A 209 16.41 -12.38 18.15
N LYS A 210 17.21 -11.34 18.33
CA LYS A 210 18.38 -11.07 17.51
C LYS A 210 19.40 -12.21 17.58
N ALA A 211 19.70 -12.72 18.77
CA ALA A 211 20.60 -13.87 18.95
C ALA A 211 20.06 -15.14 18.27
N LEU A 212 18.75 -15.38 18.30
CA LEU A 212 18.11 -16.50 17.61
C LEU A 212 18.11 -16.33 16.09
N ALA A 213 17.89 -15.10 15.61
CA ALA A 213 17.86 -14.80 14.19
C ALA A 213 19.25 -14.84 13.51
N LEU A 214 20.34 -14.77 14.28
CA LEU A 214 21.72 -14.83 13.77
C LEU A 214 22.33 -16.24 13.80
N ARG A 215 21.68 -17.22 14.41
CA ARG A 215 22.13 -18.63 14.46
C ARG A 215 21.72 -19.39 13.23
#